data_838d0ecb37757fb8c121ce165999736d
#
_entry.id   838d0ecb37757fb8c121ce165999736d
#
_cell.length_a   1.000
_cell.length_b   1.000
_cell.length_c   1.000
_cell.angle_alpha   90.00
_cell.angle_beta   90.00
_cell.angle_gamma   90.00
#
_symmetry.space_group_name_H-M   'P 1'
#
loop_
_entity.id
_entity.type
_entity.pdbx_description
1 polymer ?
#
loop_
_entity_poly.entity_id
_entity_poly.type
_entity_poly.pdbx_seq_one_letter_code
_entity_poly.pdbx_strand_id
1 'polypeptide(L)'
;MATNEHDEMELDGGLPIENSPSIQSGISGKDIITEMEESYLDYAMSVIVARALPDVRDGLKPVQRRILYTMKNMGITAGSKYKKSARIIGEVMGKYHPHGDSSIYAAMVRLAQPFALRQTLVDGQGNYGSMDGDPAAASRYTEARMTKLAEELLEDLEKETVPFRPNYDGSEEEPSVLPGKFPNLLVNGNLGIAVGMATNLPPNNISEVLTAIQLLVKHPESDMDAIMDIIQGPDFPTGGIIYDRDHIKRTYATGRGSIIMRARTDMEETKSGRTRIVISEV
;
A
#
# COMPACT_ATOMS: atom_id res chain seq x y z
N MET A 1 48.99 70.62 1.22
CA MET A 1 47.64 71.16 1.42
C MET A 1 46.72 69.94 1.52
N ALA A 2 46.09 69.80 2.67
CA ALA A 2 44.97 68.88 3.06
C ALA A 2 45.21 67.39 2.88
N THR A 3 45.69 66.82 3.91
CA THR A 3 45.60 65.38 4.30
C THR A 3 44.16 65.06 4.73
N ASN A 4 43.62 64.00 4.21
CA ASN A 4 42.44 63.38 4.80
C ASN A 4 42.85 62.01 5.36
N GLU A 5 42.92 61.95 6.66
CA GLU A 5 42.97 60.75 7.48
C GLU A 5 41.59 60.17 7.49
N HIS A 6 41.45 58.90 7.08
CA HIS A 6 40.28 58.08 7.35
C HIS A 6 40.58 57.21 8.59
N ASP A 7 39.91 57.57 9.68
CA ASP A 7 39.81 56.75 10.89
C ASP A 7 39.21 55.40 10.57
N GLU A 8 39.96 54.34 10.74
CA GLU A 8 39.45 52.98 10.88
C GLU A 8 38.95 52.79 12.30
N MET A 9 37.63 52.68 12.42
CA MET A 9 36.98 52.40 13.69
C MET A 9 37.04 50.89 13.92
N GLU A 10 38.01 50.43 14.70
CA GLU A 10 38.03 49.05 15.26
C GLU A 10 36.81 48.88 16.17
N LEU A 11 35.85 48.05 15.74
CA LEU A 11 34.79 47.51 16.58
C LEU A 11 35.34 46.29 17.32
N ASP A 12 36.15 46.52 18.34
CA ASP A 12 36.42 45.52 19.39
C ASP A 12 35.30 45.59 20.40
N GLY A 13 34.42 44.62 20.40
CA GLY A 13 33.27 44.51 21.26
C GLY A 13 32.76 43.10 21.36
N GLY A 14 33.65 42.11 21.37
CA GLY A 14 33.32 40.74 21.77
C GLY A 14 32.89 40.73 23.21
N LEU A 15 31.59 40.68 23.45
CA LEU A 15 31.02 40.36 24.78
C LEU A 15 31.54 38.98 25.19
N PRO A 16 32.08 38.81 26.41
CA PRO A 16 32.43 37.49 26.90
C PRO A 16 31.13 36.67 27.02
N ILE A 17 31.09 35.54 26.35
CA ILE A 17 30.04 34.54 26.56
C ILE A 17 30.27 33.97 27.98
N GLU A 18 29.64 34.64 28.97
CA GLU A 18 29.60 34.10 30.33
C GLU A 18 28.77 32.80 30.32
N ASN A 19 29.47 31.72 30.67
CA ASN A 19 28.96 30.50 31.28
C ASN A 19 27.50 30.14 31.00
N SER A 20 27.30 29.33 29.99
CA SER A 20 26.06 28.55 29.86
C SER A 20 25.80 27.83 31.18
N PRO A 21 24.58 27.87 31.72
CA PRO A 21 24.23 27.18 32.93
C PRO A 21 24.53 25.70 32.77
N SER A 22 25.15 25.11 33.80
CA SER A 22 25.45 23.68 33.89
C SER A 22 24.20 22.88 33.51
N ILE A 23 24.25 22.21 32.38
CA ILE A 23 23.21 21.32 31.91
C ILE A 23 23.03 20.21 32.96
N GLN A 24 21.81 20.08 33.49
CA GLN A 24 21.48 19.01 34.44
C GLN A 24 21.89 17.65 33.87
N SER A 25 22.47 16.77 34.69
CA SER A 25 22.91 15.44 34.29
C SER A 25 21.75 14.66 33.62
N GLY A 26 21.87 14.41 32.33
CA GLY A 26 20.83 13.73 31.52
C GLY A 26 20.30 14.54 30.32
N ILE A 27 20.68 15.81 30.17
CA ILE A 27 20.34 16.61 29.00
C ILE A 27 21.61 16.79 28.14
N SER A 28 21.58 16.31 26.90
CA SER A 28 22.63 16.56 25.90
C SER A 28 22.14 17.60 24.90
N GLY A 29 22.99 18.59 24.60
CA GLY A 29 22.72 19.55 23.53
C GLY A 29 22.92 18.88 22.17
N LYS A 30 21.98 19.06 21.24
CA LYS A 30 22.10 18.61 19.86
C LYS A 30 21.70 19.75 18.93
N ASP A 31 22.46 19.94 17.84
CA ASP A 31 22.13 20.95 16.85
C ASP A 31 20.79 20.61 16.17
N ILE A 32 19.93 21.62 16.02
CA ILE A 32 18.59 21.44 15.47
C ILE A 32 18.62 20.93 14.02
N ILE A 33 19.61 21.37 13.22
CA ILE A 33 19.73 20.97 11.82
C ILE A 33 20.07 19.48 11.75
N THR A 34 21.07 19.05 12.52
CA THR A 34 21.47 17.63 12.57
C THR A 34 20.34 16.75 13.08
N GLU A 35 19.60 17.18 14.12
CA GLU A 35 18.44 16.44 14.64
C GLU A 35 17.35 16.32 13.58
N MET A 36 17.05 17.37 12.85
CA MET A 36 16.03 17.33 11.79
C MET A 36 16.43 16.43 10.62
N GLU A 37 17.70 16.49 10.18
CA GLU A 37 18.21 15.65 9.09
C GLU A 37 18.14 14.17 9.44
N GLU A 38 18.64 13.79 10.62
CA GLU A 38 18.61 12.39 11.08
C GLU A 38 17.17 11.89 11.28
N SER A 39 16.34 12.64 12.01
CA SER A 39 14.96 12.26 12.26
C SER A 39 14.11 12.18 10.99
N TYR A 40 14.35 13.07 10.01
CA TYR A 40 13.65 13.02 8.73
C TYR A 40 14.11 11.83 7.89
N LEU A 41 15.39 11.49 7.91
CA LEU A 41 15.91 10.32 7.21
C LEU A 41 15.33 9.03 7.79
N ASP A 42 15.31 8.89 9.12
CA ASP A 42 14.72 7.74 9.81
C ASP A 42 13.22 7.61 9.50
N TYR A 43 12.50 8.73 9.52
CA TYR A 43 11.09 8.76 9.14
C TYR A 43 10.90 8.32 7.68
N ALA A 44 11.69 8.88 6.73
CA ALA A 44 11.62 8.55 5.33
C ALA A 44 11.89 7.05 5.09
N MET A 45 12.92 6.49 5.70
CA MET A 45 13.26 5.08 5.63
C MET A 45 12.13 4.20 6.19
N SER A 46 11.57 4.58 7.34
CA SER A 46 10.43 3.87 7.95
C SER A 46 9.21 3.85 7.02
N VAL A 47 8.89 4.99 6.37
CA VAL A 47 7.74 5.07 5.45
C VAL A 47 7.97 4.23 4.20
N ILE A 48 9.18 4.22 3.65
CA ILE A 48 9.52 3.42 2.46
C ILE A 48 9.44 1.93 2.76
N VAL A 49 10.18 1.48 3.79
CA VAL A 49 10.39 0.04 4.07
C VAL A 49 9.20 -0.59 4.81
N ALA A 50 8.58 0.14 5.74
CA ALA A 50 7.65 -0.45 6.69
C ALA A 50 6.19 0.06 6.59
N ARG A 51 5.84 0.85 5.57
CA ARG A 51 4.49 1.42 5.49
C ARG A 51 3.89 1.45 4.08
N ALA A 52 4.54 2.16 3.14
CA ALA A 52 3.90 2.60 1.90
C ALA A 52 4.05 1.61 0.75
N LEU A 53 5.18 0.91 0.68
CA LEU A 53 5.48 0.02 -0.44
C LEU A 53 5.12 -1.44 -0.13
N PRO A 54 4.60 -2.18 -1.12
CA PRO A 54 4.38 -3.62 -0.99
C PRO A 54 5.70 -4.39 -1.12
N ASP A 55 5.79 -5.55 -0.51
CA ASP A 55 6.83 -6.54 -0.83
C ASP A 55 6.52 -7.17 -2.19
N VAL A 56 7.53 -7.30 -3.05
CA VAL A 56 7.34 -7.84 -4.41
C VAL A 56 6.88 -9.30 -4.41
N ARG A 57 7.21 -10.06 -3.37
CA ARG A 57 6.95 -11.50 -3.26
C ARG A 57 5.49 -11.81 -2.94
N ASP A 58 4.86 -11.06 -2.04
CA ASP A 58 3.47 -11.28 -1.63
C ASP A 58 2.51 -10.13 -2.03
N GLY A 59 3.04 -9.02 -2.55
CA GLY A 59 2.25 -7.87 -3.01
C GLY A 59 1.53 -7.12 -1.89
N LEU A 60 1.95 -7.29 -0.63
CA LEU A 60 1.27 -6.75 0.53
C LEU A 60 2.10 -5.65 1.22
N LYS A 61 1.41 -4.62 1.68
CA LYS A 61 1.95 -3.69 2.65
C LYS A 61 2.01 -4.35 4.03
N PRO A 62 2.90 -3.91 4.93
CA PRO A 62 3.03 -4.52 6.27
C PRO A 62 1.70 -4.63 7.03
N VAL A 63 0.87 -3.59 7.04
CA VAL A 63 -0.44 -3.63 7.71
C VAL A 63 -1.38 -4.68 7.10
N GLN A 64 -1.38 -4.85 5.78
CA GLN A 64 -2.21 -5.84 5.10
C GLN A 64 -1.79 -7.26 5.45
N ARG A 65 -0.47 -7.51 5.43
CA ARG A 65 0.12 -8.81 5.83
C ARG A 65 -0.24 -9.15 7.28
N ARG A 66 -0.12 -8.20 8.20
CA ARG A 66 -0.46 -8.35 9.61
C ARG A 66 -1.94 -8.65 9.82
N ILE A 67 -2.84 -8.02 9.05
CA ILE A 67 -4.28 -8.32 9.09
C ILE A 67 -4.54 -9.78 8.71
N LEU A 68 -4.01 -10.24 7.57
CA LEU A 68 -4.23 -11.62 7.11
C LEU A 68 -3.59 -12.64 8.05
N TYR A 69 -2.39 -12.38 8.53
CA TYR A 69 -1.70 -13.23 9.51
C TYR A 69 -2.48 -13.34 10.82
N THR A 70 -2.98 -12.22 11.34
CA THR A 70 -3.82 -12.21 12.54
C THR A 70 -5.10 -13.00 12.31
N MET A 71 -5.77 -12.84 11.17
CA MET A 71 -6.98 -13.60 10.86
C MET A 71 -6.71 -15.10 10.82
N LYS A 72 -5.57 -15.55 10.28
CA LYS A 72 -5.12 -16.95 10.32
C LYS A 72 -4.96 -17.43 11.76
N ASN A 73 -4.22 -16.69 12.58
CA ASN A 73 -3.98 -17.07 13.99
C ASN A 73 -5.25 -17.11 14.84
N MET A 74 -6.25 -16.30 14.48
CA MET A 74 -7.59 -16.32 15.10
C MET A 74 -8.50 -17.44 14.56
N GLY A 75 -8.06 -18.24 13.59
CA GLY A 75 -8.87 -19.26 12.92
C GLY A 75 -10.02 -18.70 12.10
N ILE A 76 -9.88 -17.47 11.58
CA ILE A 76 -10.90 -16.79 10.75
C ILE A 76 -10.64 -17.11 9.29
N THR A 77 -10.99 -18.33 8.89
CA THR A 77 -10.84 -18.86 7.52
C THR A 77 -12.03 -18.51 6.63
N ALA A 78 -11.95 -18.79 5.34
CA ALA A 78 -13.03 -18.59 4.37
C ALA A 78 -14.28 -19.41 4.70
N GLY A 79 -14.09 -20.58 5.31
CA GLY A 79 -15.20 -21.46 5.76
C GLY A 79 -15.73 -21.14 7.15
N SER A 80 -15.09 -20.26 7.90
CA SER A 80 -15.50 -19.93 9.27
C SER A 80 -16.66 -18.94 9.31
N LYS A 81 -17.26 -18.80 10.49
CA LYS A 81 -18.25 -17.74 10.75
C LYS A 81 -17.55 -16.38 10.73
N TYR A 82 -18.24 -15.36 10.24
CA TYR A 82 -17.78 -13.98 10.33
C TYR A 82 -17.50 -13.56 11.77
N LYS A 83 -16.51 -12.71 11.93
CA LYS A 83 -16.15 -12.10 13.23
C LYS A 83 -16.24 -10.58 13.13
N LYS A 84 -16.59 -9.93 14.23
CA LYS A 84 -16.60 -8.45 14.30
C LYS A 84 -15.25 -7.89 13.87
N SER A 85 -15.28 -6.93 12.97
CA SER A 85 -14.08 -6.24 12.47
C SER A 85 -13.27 -5.63 13.62
N ALA A 86 -13.94 -5.03 14.61
CA ALA A 86 -13.29 -4.48 15.79
C ALA A 86 -12.44 -5.49 16.58
N ARG A 87 -12.82 -6.77 16.60
CA ARG A 87 -12.05 -7.82 17.27
C ARG A 87 -10.75 -8.12 16.51
N ILE A 88 -10.83 -8.19 15.19
CA ILE A 88 -9.65 -8.42 14.34
C ILE A 88 -8.68 -7.25 14.48
N ILE A 89 -9.20 -6.02 14.40
CA ILE A 89 -8.39 -4.80 14.51
C ILE A 89 -7.69 -4.71 15.87
N GLY A 90 -8.42 -5.02 16.95
CA GLY A 90 -7.84 -5.03 18.32
C GLY A 90 -6.68 -6.00 18.45
N GLU A 91 -6.79 -7.20 17.88
CA GLU A 91 -5.74 -8.21 17.88
C GLU A 91 -4.53 -7.80 17.02
N VAL A 92 -4.77 -7.23 15.83
CA VAL A 92 -3.71 -6.67 14.97
C VAL A 92 -2.96 -5.56 15.68
N MET A 93 -3.68 -4.63 16.29
CA MET A 93 -3.10 -3.48 16.99
C MET A 93 -2.31 -3.90 18.22
N GLY A 94 -2.86 -4.83 19.00
CA GLY A 94 -2.23 -5.27 20.25
C GLY A 94 -0.97 -6.11 20.05
N LYS A 95 -0.92 -6.92 18.99
CA LYS A 95 0.18 -7.87 18.78
C LYS A 95 1.22 -7.44 17.75
N TYR A 96 0.79 -6.79 16.66
CA TYR A 96 1.69 -6.65 15.49
C TYR A 96 1.84 -5.22 14.98
N HIS A 97 0.80 -4.37 15.11
CA HIS A 97 0.78 -3.08 14.43
C HIS A 97 0.47 -1.94 15.39
N PRO A 98 1.47 -1.32 16.04
CA PRO A 98 1.31 -0.32 17.10
C PRO A 98 0.90 1.05 16.52
N HIS A 99 -0.22 1.12 15.81
CA HIS A 99 -0.79 2.31 15.20
C HIS A 99 -2.29 2.39 15.47
N GLY A 100 -2.91 3.53 15.14
CA GLY A 100 -4.33 3.76 15.40
C GLY A 100 -5.26 2.73 14.73
N ASP A 101 -6.30 2.31 15.44
CA ASP A 101 -7.32 1.35 15.00
C ASP A 101 -8.01 1.77 13.70
N SER A 102 -8.23 3.06 13.52
CA SER A 102 -8.85 3.63 12.31
C SER A 102 -8.01 3.36 11.05
N SER A 103 -6.69 3.43 11.15
CA SER A 103 -5.79 3.15 10.02
C SER A 103 -5.77 1.66 9.66
N ILE A 104 -5.78 0.78 10.66
CA ILE A 104 -5.87 -0.68 10.48
C ILE A 104 -7.22 -1.04 9.86
N TYR A 105 -8.30 -0.44 10.36
CA TYR A 105 -9.64 -0.66 9.81
C TYR A 105 -9.75 -0.20 8.37
N ALA A 106 -9.25 0.99 8.02
CA ALA A 106 -9.26 1.49 6.65
C ALA A 106 -8.49 0.54 5.70
N ALA A 107 -7.37 -0.03 6.13
CA ALA A 107 -6.64 -1.02 5.36
C ALA A 107 -7.45 -2.31 5.16
N MET A 108 -8.11 -2.82 6.22
CA MET A 108 -8.96 -4.01 6.15
C MET A 108 -10.19 -3.77 5.26
N VAL A 109 -10.83 -2.61 5.36
CA VAL A 109 -11.95 -2.21 4.50
C VAL A 109 -11.54 -2.27 3.03
N ARG A 110 -10.38 -1.72 2.68
CA ARG A 110 -9.88 -1.74 1.31
C ARG A 110 -9.63 -3.15 0.78
N LEU A 111 -9.19 -4.08 1.62
CA LEU A 111 -9.03 -5.49 1.25
C LEU A 111 -10.37 -6.21 0.98
N ALA A 112 -11.49 -5.65 1.44
CA ALA A 112 -12.83 -6.19 1.26
C ALA A 112 -13.66 -5.52 0.15
N GLN A 113 -13.19 -4.39 -0.40
CA GLN A 113 -13.94 -3.61 -1.39
C GLN A 113 -13.74 -4.17 -2.81
N PRO A 114 -14.78 -4.71 -3.47
CA PRO A 114 -14.64 -5.29 -4.82
C PRO A 114 -14.43 -4.24 -5.90
N PHE A 115 -14.70 -2.96 -5.61
CA PHE A 115 -14.42 -1.83 -6.51
C PHE A 115 -13.02 -1.23 -6.32
N ALA A 116 -12.31 -1.60 -5.24
CA ALA A 116 -10.96 -1.12 -4.94
C ALA A 116 -9.88 -2.19 -5.20
N LEU A 117 -10.24 -3.47 -5.15
CA LEU A 117 -9.32 -4.60 -5.31
C LEU A 117 -9.88 -5.56 -6.36
N ARG A 118 -9.06 -5.92 -7.34
CA ARG A 118 -9.50 -6.83 -8.43
C ARG A 118 -9.88 -8.20 -7.90
N GLN A 119 -9.15 -8.68 -6.90
CA GLN A 119 -9.43 -9.90 -6.15
C GLN A 119 -9.39 -9.59 -4.65
N THR A 120 -10.55 -9.56 -4.01
CA THR A 120 -10.63 -9.26 -2.58
C THR A 120 -9.96 -10.32 -1.73
N LEU A 121 -9.27 -9.90 -0.67
CA LEU A 121 -8.61 -10.80 0.29
C LEU A 121 -9.39 -10.94 1.59
N VAL A 122 -10.30 -10.02 1.85
CA VAL A 122 -11.23 -10.06 2.98
C VAL A 122 -12.64 -10.18 2.43
N ASP A 123 -13.42 -11.13 2.98
CA ASP A 123 -14.85 -11.26 2.75
C ASP A 123 -15.58 -10.52 3.88
N GLY A 124 -16.17 -9.38 3.52
CA GLY A 124 -16.82 -8.46 4.45
C GLY A 124 -18.34 -8.65 4.49
N GLN A 125 -18.92 -8.61 5.68
CA GLN A 125 -20.36 -8.58 5.90
C GLN A 125 -20.77 -7.26 6.56
N GLY A 126 -21.71 -6.56 5.93
CA GLY A 126 -22.17 -5.23 6.35
C GLY A 126 -21.81 -4.14 5.34
N ASN A 127 -21.84 -2.89 5.77
CA ASN A 127 -21.51 -1.75 4.91
C ASN A 127 -20.00 -1.49 4.91
N TYR A 128 -19.34 -1.80 3.80
CA TYR A 128 -17.92 -1.53 3.55
C TYR A 128 -17.69 -0.32 2.62
N GLY A 129 -18.69 0.55 2.47
CA GLY A 129 -18.63 1.71 1.58
C GLY A 129 -19.11 1.41 0.17
N SER A 130 -19.11 2.45 -0.66
CA SER A 130 -19.53 2.36 -2.07
C SER A 130 -18.58 3.14 -2.99
N MET A 131 -18.71 2.92 -4.30
CA MET A 131 -18.00 3.71 -5.33
C MET A 131 -18.43 5.18 -5.31
N ASP A 132 -19.64 5.48 -4.85
CA ASP A 132 -20.18 6.85 -4.78
C ASP A 132 -19.53 7.68 -3.66
N GLY A 133 -18.58 7.09 -2.92
CA GLY A 133 -17.84 7.77 -1.87
C GLY A 133 -18.43 7.61 -0.47
N ASP A 134 -19.44 6.78 -0.28
CA ASP A 134 -19.95 6.49 1.05
C ASP A 134 -18.88 5.77 1.89
N PRO A 135 -18.64 6.21 3.12
CA PRO A 135 -17.67 5.55 4.00
C PRO A 135 -18.19 4.20 4.50
N ALA A 136 -17.28 3.31 4.87
CA ALA A 136 -17.63 2.10 5.58
C ALA A 136 -18.25 2.44 6.95
N ALA A 137 -19.18 1.59 7.41
CA ALA A 137 -19.69 1.67 8.76
C ALA A 137 -18.58 1.42 9.80
N ALA A 138 -18.77 1.89 11.03
CA ALA A 138 -17.78 1.67 12.08
C ALA A 138 -17.53 0.17 12.33
N SER A 139 -16.29 -0.18 12.68
CA SER A 139 -15.80 -1.55 12.84
C SER A 139 -16.61 -2.45 13.79
N ARG A 140 -17.35 -1.84 14.73
CA ARG A 140 -18.26 -2.55 15.63
C ARG A 140 -19.51 -3.09 14.95
N TYR A 141 -19.87 -2.55 13.78
CA TYR A 141 -21.06 -2.99 13.01
C TYR A 141 -20.72 -3.97 11.91
N THR A 142 -19.52 -3.89 11.34
CA THR A 142 -19.08 -4.78 10.26
C THR A 142 -18.48 -6.07 10.79
N GLU A 143 -18.51 -7.09 9.95
CA GLU A 143 -17.93 -8.40 10.23
C GLU A 143 -17.07 -8.83 9.05
N ALA A 144 -16.05 -9.65 9.31
CA ALA A 144 -15.10 -10.09 8.29
C ALA A 144 -14.65 -11.54 8.49
N ARG A 145 -14.21 -12.15 7.40
CA ARG A 145 -13.44 -13.39 7.34
C ARG A 145 -12.49 -13.34 6.15
N MET A 146 -11.55 -14.27 6.06
CA MET A 146 -10.69 -14.37 4.86
C MET A 146 -11.49 -14.85 3.65
N THR A 147 -11.04 -14.47 2.45
CA THR A 147 -11.44 -15.15 1.21
C THR A 147 -10.60 -16.41 1.01
N LYS A 148 -11.05 -17.32 0.14
CA LYS A 148 -10.26 -18.51 -0.26
C LYS A 148 -8.91 -18.10 -0.85
N LEU A 149 -8.88 -17.02 -1.63
CA LEU A 149 -7.66 -16.54 -2.25
C LEU A 149 -6.65 -15.99 -1.20
N ALA A 150 -7.13 -15.40 -0.11
CA ALA A 150 -6.26 -14.98 0.99
C ALA A 150 -5.64 -16.18 1.73
N GLU A 151 -6.33 -17.30 1.81
CA GLU A 151 -5.78 -18.54 2.37
C GLU A 151 -4.62 -19.10 1.54
N GLU A 152 -4.69 -18.98 0.20
CA GLU A 152 -3.60 -19.36 -0.70
C GLU A 152 -2.32 -18.54 -0.49
N LEU A 153 -2.43 -17.28 -0.05
CA LEU A 153 -1.26 -16.47 0.32
C LEU A 153 -0.58 -16.96 1.60
N LEU A 154 -1.33 -17.61 2.49
CA LEU A 154 -0.91 -18.06 3.80
C LEU A 154 -0.59 -19.57 3.83
N GLU A 155 -0.84 -20.29 2.73
CA GLU A 155 -0.54 -21.71 2.64
C GLU A 155 0.96 -21.95 2.80
N ASP A 156 1.32 -23.03 3.44
CA ASP A 156 2.71 -23.40 3.73
C ASP A 156 3.47 -22.47 4.70
N LEU A 157 2.82 -21.50 5.33
CA LEU A 157 3.46 -20.60 6.30
C LEU A 157 4.10 -21.35 7.48
N GLU A 158 3.50 -22.50 7.87
CA GLU A 158 3.97 -23.33 8.98
C GLU A 158 5.10 -24.30 8.60
N LYS A 159 5.52 -24.28 7.31
CA LYS A 159 6.57 -25.17 6.76
C LYS A 159 7.92 -24.49 6.66
N GLU A 160 8.17 -23.42 7.43
CA GLU A 160 9.42 -22.66 7.42
C GLU A 160 9.83 -22.14 6.02
N THR A 161 8.82 -21.81 5.19
CA THR A 161 9.03 -21.34 3.81
C THR A 161 9.45 -19.88 3.73
N VAL A 162 9.23 -19.11 4.79
CA VAL A 162 9.53 -17.67 4.86
C VAL A 162 10.15 -17.32 6.22
N PRO A 163 10.99 -16.28 6.29
CA PRO A 163 11.57 -15.85 7.54
C PRO A 163 10.53 -15.16 8.44
N PHE A 164 10.64 -15.41 9.74
CA PHE A 164 9.92 -14.71 10.80
C PHE A 164 10.83 -13.68 11.45
N ARG A 165 10.23 -12.68 12.08
CA ARG A 165 10.91 -11.66 12.85
C ARG A 165 10.10 -11.32 14.10
N PRO A 166 10.74 -10.83 15.18
CA PRO A 166 10.01 -10.30 16.33
C PRO A 166 9.05 -9.18 15.91
N ASN A 167 7.91 -9.09 16.62
CA ASN A 167 7.02 -7.95 16.55
C ASN A 167 7.65 -6.71 17.19
N TYR A 168 6.89 -5.62 17.35
CA TYR A 168 7.39 -4.33 17.82
C TYR A 168 7.93 -4.34 19.28
N ASP A 169 7.47 -5.27 20.15
CA ASP A 169 7.88 -5.39 21.55
C ASP A 169 8.62 -6.72 21.86
N GLY A 170 8.82 -7.57 20.87
CA GLY A 170 9.50 -8.86 21.00
C GLY A 170 8.69 -9.95 21.69
N SER A 171 7.41 -9.73 21.99
CA SER A 171 6.54 -10.70 22.65
C SER A 171 5.97 -11.78 21.71
N GLU A 172 5.89 -11.48 20.42
CA GLU A 172 5.35 -12.35 19.39
C GLU A 172 6.26 -12.34 18.16
N GLU A 173 6.06 -13.30 17.26
CA GLU A 173 6.73 -13.32 15.96
C GLU A 173 5.73 -13.08 14.83
N GLU A 174 6.17 -12.38 13.79
CA GLU A 174 5.41 -12.15 12.57
C GLU A 174 6.21 -12.57 11.33
N PRO A 175 5.55 -13.07 10.26
CA PRO A 175 6.25 -13.37 9.02
C PRO A 175 6.69 -12.07 8.33
N SER A 176 7.95 -12.04 7.89
CA SER A 176 8.48 -10.90 7.13
C SER A 176 7.78 -10.74 5.78
N VAL A 177 7.32 -11.87 5.21
CA VAL A 177 6.60 -11.96 3.94
C VAL A 177 5.72 -13.21 3.98
N LEU A 178 4.61 -13.24 3.25
CA LEU A 178 3.81 -14.47 3.10
C LEU A 178 4.38 -15.36 1.99
N PRO A 179 4.15 -16.70 2.05
CA PRO A 179 4.61 -17.63 1.02
C PRO A 179 4.12 -17.32 -0.40
N GLY A 180 2.91 -16.74 -0.51
CA GLY A 180 2.43 -16.15 -1.76
C GLY A 180 2.26 -17.15 -2.90
N LYS A 181 1.30 -18.07 -2.80
CA LYS A 181 1.05 -19.11 -3.80
C LYS A 181 0.52 -18.58 -5.15
N PHE A 182 0.08 -17.33 -5.20
CA PHE A 182 -0.28 -16.65 -6.44
C PHE A 182 0.34 -15.24 -6.48
N PRO A 183 0.55 -14.67 -7.67
CA PRO A 183 1.25 -13.40 -7.86
C PRO A 183 0.36 -12.20 -7.51
N ASN A 184 0.06 -12.01 -6.23
CA ASN A 184 -0.88 -10.99 -5.75
C ASN A 184 -0.53 -9.57 -6.21
N LEU A 185 0.77 -9.22 -6.27
CA LEU A 185 1.19 -7.90 -6.73
C LEU A 185 0.74 -7.60 -8.16
N LEU A 186 0.84 -8.59 -9.06
CA LEU A 186 0.43 -8.43 -10.47
C LEU A 186 -1.10 -8.48 -10.62
N VAL A 187 -1.77 -9.32 -9.83
CA VAL A 187 -3.23 -9.51 -9.92
C VAL A 187 -3.98 -8.31 -9.36
N ASN A 188 -3.60 -7.83 -8.17
CA ASN A 188 -4.30 -6.74 -7.49
C ASN A 188 -3.68 -5.36 -7.73
N GLY A 189 -2.45 -5.32 -8.23
CA GLY A 189 -1.71 -4.08 -8.30
C GLY A 189 -1.40 -3.50 -6.91
N ASN A 190 -0.84 -2.31 -6.89
CA ASN A 190 -0.63 -1.57 -5.64
C ASN A 190 -0.40 -0.08 -5.92
N LEU A 191 -1.00 0.77 -5.10
CA LEU A 191 -0.70 2.19 -5.05
C LEU A 191 -0.06 2.51 -3.71
N GLY A 192 1.17 3.06 -3.72
CA GLY A 192 1.90 3.46 -2.52
C GLY A 192 2.62 4.79 -2.73
N ILE A 193 2.44 5.71 -1.78
CA ILE A 193 3.12 7.01 -1.76
C ILE A 193 4.03 7.02 -0.53
N ALA A 194 5.34 7.04 -0.78
CA ALA A 194 6.35 7.13 0.26
C ALA A 194 7.05 8.49 0.21
N VAL A 195 8.06 8.67 1.04
CA VAL A 195 8.93 9.86 0.97
C VAL A 195 9.94 9.66 -0.15
N GLY A 196 9.99 10.58 -1.10
CA GLY A 196 10.94 10.55 -2.21
C GLY A 196 10.63 9.54 -3.33
N MET A 197 9.65 8.64 -3.14
CA MET A 197 9.24 7.69 -4.18
C MET A 197 7.78 7.27 -4.05
N ALA A 198 7.22 6.79 -5.17
CA ALA A 198 5.86 6.24 -5.22
C ALA A 198 5.82 5.02 -6.14
N THR A 199 4.84 4.16 -5.92
CA THR A 199 4.51 3.06 -6.82
C THR A 199 3.04 3.13 -7.21
N ASN A 200 2.74 2.82 -8.46
CA ASN A 200 1.38 2.71 -8.96
C ASN A 200 1.32 1.56 -9.99
N LEU A 201 1.14 0.35 -9.48
CA LEU A 201 1.04 -0.85 -10.28
C LEU A 201 -0.43 -1.14 -10.55
N PRO A 202 -0.85 -1.24 -11.83
CA PRO A 202 -2.22 -1.58 -12.17
C PRO A 202 -2.52 -3.05 -11.86
N PRO A 203 -3.79 -3.40 -11.60
CA PRO A 203 -4.23 -4.79 -11.50
C PRO A 203 -4.28 -5.45 -12.89
N ASN A 204 -4.13 -6.78 -12.93
CA ASN A 204 -4.21 -7.56 -14.16
C ASN A 204 -5.14 -8.77 -14.00
N ASN A 205 -5.59 -9.31 -15.12
CA ASN A 205 -6.41 -10.52 -15.13
C ASN A 205 -5.60 -11.73 -14.64
N ILE A 206 -6.13 -12.42 -13.61
CA ILE A 206 -5.43 -13.53 -12.98
C ILE A 206 -5.13 -14.68 -13.96
N SER A 207 -6.04 -14.97 -14.89
CA SER A 207 -5.85 -16.04 -15.88
C SER A 207 -4.75 -15.69 -16.88
N GLU A 208 -4.69 -14.44 -17.34
CA GLU A 208 -3.61 -13.95 -18.20
C GLU A 208 -2.27 -14.00 -17.48
N VAL A 209 -2.20 -13.51 -16.25
CA VAL A 209 -0.96 -13.55 -15.44
C VAL A 209 -0.47 -14.98 -15.23
N LEU A 210 -1.35 -15.92 -14.87
CA LEU A 210 -0.98 -17.33 -14.70
C LEU A 210 -0.55 -17.97 -16.00
N THR A 211 -1.17 -17.62 -17.13
CA THR A 211 -0.76 -18.10 -18.47
C THR A 211 0.62 -17.55 -18.86
N ALA A 212 0.90 -16.29 -18.57
CA ALA A 212 2.21 -15.70 -18.80
C ALA A 212 3.31 -16.34 -17.92
N ILE A 213 3.00 -16.67 -16.66
CA ILE A 213 3.91 -17.44 -15.81
C ILE A 213 4.19 -18.83 -16.39
N GLN A 214 3.15 -19.52 -16.88
CA GLN A 214 3.34 -20.83 -17.53
C GLN A 214 4.21 -20.73 -18.78
N LEU A 215 4.08 -19.65 -19.57
CA LEU A 215 4.97 -19.38 -20.70
C LEU A 215 6.42 -19.25 -20.22
N LEU A 216 6.67 -18.39 -19.23
CA LEU A 216 8.03 -18.14 -18.71
C LEU A 216 8.67 -19.38 -18.05
N VAL A 217 7.88 -20.26 -17.43
CA VAL A 217 8.39 -21.53 -16.88
C VAL A 217 8.84 -22.47 -17.99
N LYS A 218 8.12 -22.50 -19.12
CA LYS A 218 8.46 -23.36 -20.28
C LYS A 218 9.52 -22.74 -21.16
N HIS A 219 9.51 -21.43 -21.31
CA HIS A 219 10.36 -20.63 -22.19
C HIS A 219 10.87 -19.40 -21.43
N PRO A 220 11.90 -19.56 -20.56
CA PRO A 220 12.44 -18.47 -19.72
C PRO A 220 13.01 -17.29 -20.55
N GLU A 221 13.39 -17.55 -21.81
CA GLU A 221 13.91 -16.56 -22.76
C GLU A 221 12.83 -15.75 -23.49
N SER A 222 11.55 -15.95 -23.16
CA SER A 222 10.44 -15.22 -23.79
C SER A 222 10.61 -13.72 -23.62
N ASP A 223 10.42 -13.00 -24.71
CA ASP A 223 10.52 -11.54 -24.74
C ASP A 223 9.24 -10.86 -24.23
N MET A 224 9.30 -9.52 -24.13
CA MET A 224 8.15 -8.71 -23.69
C MET A 224 6.97 -8.84 -24.65
N ASP A 225 7.22 -9.07 -25.94
CA ASP A 225 6.16 -9.18 -26.94
C ASP A 225 5.31 -10.41 -26.71
N ALA A 226 5.97 -11.57 -26.45
CA ALA A 226 5.29 -12.81 -26.13
C ALA A 226 4.47 -12.71 -24.82
N ILE A 227 4.96 -11.97 -23.80
CA ILE A 227 4.24 -11.72 -22.56
C ILE A 227 3.02 -10.82 -22.83
N MET A 228 3.17 -9.75 -23.61
CA MET A 228 2.11 -8.81 -23.89
C MET A 228 1.06 -9.34 -24.89
N ASP A 229 1.33 -10.42 -25.58
CA ASP A 229 0.32 -11.15 -26.35
C ASP A 229 -0.63 -11.94 -25.43
N ILE A 230 -0.20 -12.26 -24.23
CA ILE A 230 -1.01 -12.92 -23.19
C ILE A 230 -1.66 -11.87 -22.27
N ILE A 231 -0.84 -10.99 -21.66
CA ILE A 231 -1.31 -9.91 -20.79
C ILE A 231 -1.63 -8.70 -21.66
N GLN A 232 -2.90 -8.51 -21.96
CA GLN A 232 -3.31 -7.46 -22.92
C GLN A 232 -3.29 -6.05 -22.32
N GLY A 233 -3.26 -5.93 -21.01
CA GLY A 233 -3.21 -4.66 -20.29
C GLY A 233 -3.85 -4.77 -18.91
N PRO A 234 -4.01 -3.63 -18.21
CA PRO A 234 -4.68 -3.60 -16.92
C PRO A 234 -6.12 -4.14 -16.97
N ASP A 235 -6.52 -4.79 -15.87
CA ASP A 235 -7.88 -5.29 -15.66
C ASP A 235 -8.44 -4.65 -14.37
N PHE A 236 -9.05 -3.47 -14.51
CA PHE A 236 -9.56 -2.72 -13.37
C PHE A 236 -10.83 -3.33 -12.79
N PRO A 237 -11.04 -3.29 -11.47
CA PRO A 237 -12.18 -3.91 -10.80
C PRO A 237 -13.53 -3.29 -11.21
N THR A 238 -13.55 -2.03 -11.65
CA THR A 238 -14.75 -1.31 -12.08
C THR A 238 -15.03 -1.39 -13.58
N GLY A 239 -14.16 -2.07 -14.34
CA GLY A 239 -14.28 -2.21 -15.80
C GLY A 239 -13.71 -1.01 -16.53
N GLY A 240 -14.42 -0.54 -17.57
CA GLY A 240 -13.98 0.55 -18.42
C GLY A 240 -13.29 0.08 -19.68
N ILE A 241 -12.93 1.03 -20.53
CA ILE A 241 -12.30 0.80 -21.84
C ILE A 241 -10.91 1.45 -21.84
N ILE A 242 -9.88 0.66 -22.14
CA ILE A 242 -8.50 1.13 -22.28
C ILE A 242 -8.16 1.20 -23.76
N TYR A 243 -7.45 2.25 -24.13
CA TYR A 243 -7.01 2.51 -25.51
C TYR A 243 -5.49 2.47 -25.61
N ASP A 244 -5.00 2.31 -26.87
CA ASP A 244 -3.58 2.40 -27.23
C ASP A 244 -2.72 1.25 -26.65
N ARG A 245 -2.85 0.08 -27.29
CA ARG A 245 -2.09 -1.12 -26.94
C ARG A 245 -0.56 -0.89 -26.99
N ASP A 246 -0.07 -0.12 -27.94
CA ASP A 246 1.37 0.15 -28.08
C ASP A 246 1.89 1.01 -26.91
N HIS A 247 1.06 1.93 -26.44
CA HIS A 247 1.40 2.72 -25.25
C HIS A 247 1.40 1.88 -23.99
N ILE A 248 0.42 0.99 -23.82
CA ILE A 248 0.38 0.03 -22.71
C ILE A 248 1.64 -0.82 -22.71
N LYS A 249 2.01 -1.42 -23.86
CA LYS A 249 3.21 -2.21 -24.03
C LYS A 249 4.49 -1.45 -23.63
N ARG A 250 4.64 -0.22 -24.10
CA ARG A 250 5.77 0.63 -23.70
C ARG A 250 5.77 0.94 -22.20
N THR A 251 4.59 1.19 -21.61
CA THR A 251 4.45 1.45 -20.17
C THR A 251 4.89 0.24 -19.35
N TYR A 252 4.47 -0.97 -19.74
CA TYR A 252 4.88 -2.20 -19.06
C TYR A 252 6.39 -2.48 -19.25
N ALA A 253 6.92 -2.25 -20.44
CA ALA A 253 8.34 -2.47 -20.73
C ALA A 253 9.27 -1.51 -19.97
N THR A 254 8.84 -0.26 -19.77
CA THR A 254 9.66 0.79 -19.13
C THR A 254 9.35 0.98 -17.65
N GLY A 255 8.21 0.47 -17.18
CA GLY A 255 7.68 0.74 -15.83
C GLY A 255 7.21 2.17 -15.65
N ARG A 256 7.05 2.97 -16.73
CA ARG A 256 6.63 4.38 -16.68
C ARG A 256 5.70 4.70 -17.84
N GLY A 257 4.57 5.33 -17.52
CA GLY A 257 3.59 5.78 -18.51
C GLY A 257 2.29 6.18 -17.84
N SER A 258 1.34 6.70 -18.64
CA SER A 258 -0.02 6.96 -18.20
C SER A 258 -1.00 6.15 -19.06
N ILE A 259 -1.84 5.35 -18.44
CA ILE A 259 -2.84 4.53 -19.12
C ILE A 259 -4.15 5.28 -19.06
N ILE A 260 -4.72 5.59 -20.23
CA ILE A 260 -5.98 6.31 -20.34
C ILE A 260 -7.12 5.31 -20.31
N MET A 261 -7.97 5.42 -19.30
CA MET A 261 -9.19 4.64 -19.17
C MET A 261 -10.41 5.55 -19.41
N ARG A 262 -11.42 5.04 -20.06
CA ARG A 262 -12.70 5.71 -20.28
C ARG A 262 -13.84 4.85 -19.80
N ALA A 263 -14.87 5.51 -19.30
CA ALA A 263 -16.12 4.86 -18.92
C ALA A 263 -16.84 4.26 -20.13
N ARG A 264 -17.56 3.17 -19.93
CA ARG A 264 -18.53 2.66 -20.88
C ARG A 264 -19.85 3.40 -20.67
N THR A 265 -20.29 4.15 -21.68
CA THR A 265 -21.46 5.02 -21.59
C THR A 265 -22.43 4.76 -22.72
N ASP A 266 -23.73 4.81 -22.40
CA ASP A 266 -24.84 4.75 -23.34
C ASP A 266 -25.76 5.96 -23.15
N MET A 267 -26.45 6.37 -24.21
CA MET A 267 -27.46 7.43 -24.16
C MET A 267 -28.85 6.80 -24.25
N GLU A 268 -29.68 7.05 -23.25
CA GLU A 268 -31.05 6.58 -23.21
C GLU A 268 -32.04 7.75 -23.25
N GLU A 269 -33.09 7.65 -24.03
CA GLU A 269 -34.20 8.57 -23.99
C GLU A 269 -35.29 8.08 -23.03
N THR A 270 -35.64 8.93 -22.06
CA THR A 270 -36.71 8.63 -21.11
C THR A 270 -38.09 8.79 -21.75
N LYS A 271 -39.10 8.14 -21.18
CA LYS A 271 -40.50 8.28 -21.63
C LYS A 271 -41.01 9.73 -21.65
N SER A 272 -40.36 10.64 -20.95
CA SER A 272 -40.68 12.08 -20.94
C SER A 272 -39.91 12.90 -21.99
N GLY A 273 -39.19 12.26 -22.90
CA GLY A 273 -38.40 12.93 -23.93
C GLY A 273 -37.08 13.54 -23.45
N ARG A 274 -36.61 13.21 -22.22
CA ARG A 274 -35.33 13.67 -21.72
C ARG A 274 -34.26 12.62 -21.98
N THR A 275 -33.09 13.06 -22.46
CA THR A 275 -31.93 12.21 -22.62
C THR A 275 -31.18 12.09 -21.31
N ARG A 276 -30.73 10.86 -20.96
CA ARG A 276 -29.81 10.59 -19.87
C ARG A 276 -28.58 9.84 -20.36
N ILE A 277 -27.46 10.08 -19.74
CA ILE A 277 -26.23 9.32 -19.95
C ILE A 277 -26.21 8.23 -18.89
N VAL A 278 -26.11 6.96 -19.32
CA VAL A 278 -25.96 5.81 -18.45
C VAL A 278 -24.50 5.39 -18.48
N ILE A 279 -23.88 5.33 -17.33
CA ILE A 279 -22.49 4.88 -17.15
C ILE A 279 -22.56 3.49 -16.54
N SER A 280 -22.15 2.47 -17.29
CA SER A 280 -22.21 1.07 -16.87
C SER A 280 -20.88 0.55 -16.31
N GLU A 281 -19.76 1.15 -16.72
CA GLU A 281 -18.41 0.85 -16.23
C GLU A 281 -17.61 2.15 -16.12
N VAL A 282 -16.70 2.23 -15.12
CA VAL A 282 -15.93 3.46 -14.84
C VAL A 282 -14.44 3.17 -14.85
#